data_8a38a1a58713320446554dc1e5c4d007
#
_entry.id   8a38a1a58713320446554dc1e5c4d007
#
_cell.length_a   1.000
_cell.length_b   1.000
_cell.length_c   1.000
_cell.angle_alpha   90.00
_cell.angle_beta   90.00
_cell.angle_gamma   90.00
#
_symmetry.space_group_name_H-M   'P 1'
#
loop_
_entity.id
_entity.type
_entity.pdbx_description
1 polymer ?
#
loop_
_entity_poly.entity_id
_entity_poly.type
_entity_poly.pdbx_seq_one_letter_code
_entity_poly.pdbx_strand_id
1 'polypeptide(L)'
;DRYRVVQANEPIDENGHFVKNNVSGRFRADTTEFPKSKVDLMDVSPKMVFSVATSMIPFLQNDDANRALMGSNMQRQAVPLMMTESAVVGTGMEAKAAVDSGVCVVAKRDGVVEYSNSTEVCVRADEDGTKDVYHIIKFARSNQGNCMNQRPIVFKGDHVKAGEVIADGPSTSGGEIALGKNPLIGFMTWEGYNYEDAVLLSERLVRSESTRLNSS
;
A
#
# COMPACT_ATOMS: atom_id res chain seq x y z
N ASP A 1 20.49 -25.02 -5.76
CA ASP A 1 21.63 -25.07 -6.71
C ASP A 1 21.50 -26.15 -7.81
N ARG A 2 20.38 -26.88 -7.87
CA ARG A 2 20.13 -27.92 -8.89
C ARG A 2 19.25 -27.41 -10.02
N TYR A 3 18.50 -26.34 -9.80
CA TYR A 3 17.47 -25.87 -10.73
C TYR A 3 18.00 -24.79 -11.66
N ARG A 4 17.52 -24.80 -12.91
CA ARG A 4 17.70 -23.75 -13.90
C ARG A 4 16.52 -22.81 -13.81
N VAL A 5 16.80 -21.58 -13.40
CA VAL A 5 15.77 -20.56 -13.14
C VAL A 5 15.87 -19.49 -14.22
N VAL A 6 14.81 -19.29 -14.96
CA VAL A 6 14.71 -18.27 -16.01
C VAL A 6 14.33 -16.93 -15.39
N GLN A 7 14.87 -15.84 -15.94
CA GLN A 7 14.54 -14.49 -15.51
C GLN A 7 13.08 -14.14 -15.83
N ALA A 8 12.47 -13.31 -15.00
CA ALA A 8 11.06 -12.93 -15.12
C ALA A 8 10.69 -12.15 -16.39
N ASN A 9 11.68 -11.52 -17.05
CA ASN A 9 11.48 -10.72 -18.26
C ASN A 9 11.52 -11.54 -19.55
N GLU A 10 11.74 -12.84 -19.50
CA GLU A 10 11.77 -13.64 -20.72
C GLU A 10 10.38 -13.69 -21.36
N PRO A 11 10.26 -13.40 -22.67
CA PRO A 11 8.96 -13.34 -23.33
C PRO A 11 8.28 -14.71 -23.38
N ILE A 12 7.00 -14.71 -23.00
CA ILE A 12 6.13 -15.88 -22.99
C ILE A 12 4.96 -15.60 -23.95
N ASP A 13 4.50 -16.61 -24.66
CA ASP A 13 3.32 -16.53 -25.51
C ASP A 13 1.99 -16.64 -24.69
N GLU A 14 0.86 -16.47 -25.34
CA GLU A 14 -0.47 -16.54 -24.70
C GLU A 14 -0.76 -17.91 -24.05
N ASN A 15 -0.07 -18.95 -24.47
CA ASN A 15 -0.21 -20.31 -23.95
C ASN A 15 0.77 -20.63 -22.81
N GLY A 16 1.60 -19.67 -22.41
CA GLY A 16 2.59 -19.83 -21.34
C GLY A 16 3.89 -20.50 -21.76
N HIS A 17 4.19 -20.58 -23.07
CA HIS A 17 5.44 -21.13 -23.58
C HIS A 17 6.45 -20.04 -23.92
N PHE A 18 7.73 -20.35 -23.74
CA PHE A 18 8.80 -19.45 -24.13
C PHE A 18 8.85 -19.26 -25.66
N VAL A 19 8.89 -18.01 -26.10
CA VAL A 19 8.95 -17.64 -27.51
C VAL A 19 10.31 -18.04 -28.10
N LYS A 20 11.39 -17.84 -27.34
CA LYS A 20 12.75 -18.19 -27.76
C LYS A 20 13.08 -19.65 -27.48
N ASN A 21 13.96 -20.25 -28.31
CA ASN A 21 14.45 -21.61 -28.07
C ASN A 21 15.49 -21.65 -26.95
N ASN A 22 16.34 -20.61 -26.84
CA ASN A 22 17.26 -20.42 -25.72
C ASN A 22 16.78 -19.28 -24.87
N VAL A 23 16.81 -19.47 -23.57
CA VAL A 23 16.32 -18.51 -22.55
C VAL A 23 17.44 -18.15 -21.59
N SER A 24 17.46 -16.90 -21.16
CA SER A 24 18.43 -16.39 -20.20
C SER A 24 17.98 -16.68 -18.78
N GLY A 25 18.88 -17.19 -17.98
CA GLY A 25 18.59 -17.51 -16.59
C GLY A 25 19.83 -17.76 -15.76
N ARG A 26 19.64 -18.28 -14.56
CA ARG A 26 20.73 -18.65 -13.66
C ARG A 26 20.74 -20.14 -13.40
N PHE A 27 21.94 -20.69 -13.36
CA PHE A 27 22.20 -22.05 -12.94
C PHE A 27 23.37 -22.04 -11.96
N ARG A 28 23.12 -22.48 -10.73
CA ARG A 28 24.03 -22.29 -9.59
C ARG A 28 24.27 -20.78 -9.33
N ALA A 29 25.52 -20.33 -9.41
CA ALA A 29 25.89 -18.93 -9.22
C ALA A 29 26.06 -18.15 -10.54
N ASP A 30 25.97 -18.83 -11.68
CA ASP A 30 26.28 -18.25 -12.99
C ASP A 30 25.01 -17.86 -13.74
N THR A 31 25.08 -16.73 -14.44
CA THR A 31 24.03 -16.31 -15.40
C THR A 31 24.41 -16.87 -16.76
N THR A 32 23.59 -17.77 -17.31
CA THR A 32 23.85 -18.44 -18.57
C THR A 32 22.59 -18.56 -19.41
N GLU A 33 22.76 -18.84 -20.69
CA GLU A 33 21.67 -19.22 -21.57
C GLU A 33 21.58 -20.74 -21.68
N PHE A 34 20.38 -21.27 -21.69
CA PHE A 34 20.13 -22.69 -21.86
C PHE A 34 18.83 -22.93 -22.64
N PRO A 35 18.71 -24.12 -23.29
CA PRO A 35 17.54 -24.49 -24.06
C PRO A 35 16.29 -24.51 -23.18
N LYS A 36 15.14 -24.04 -23.72
CA LYS A 36 13.86 -24.01 -23.00
C LYS A 36 13.42 -25.37 -22.46
N SER A 37 13.85 -26.47 -23.06
CA SER A 37 13.55 -27.83 -22.60
C SER A 37 14.22 -28.23 -21.27
N LYS A 38 15.22 -27.45 -20.83
CA LYS A 38 15.95 -27.70 -19.59
C LYS A 38 15.58 -26.72 -18.47
N VAL A 39 14.56 -25.90 -18.66
CA VAL A 39 14.06 -24.96 -17.66
C VAL A 39 13.30 -25.71 -16.59
N ASP A 40 13.64 -25.45 -15.33
CA ASP A 40 12.95 -26.03 -14.17
C ASP A 40 11.97 -25.03 -13.56
N LEU A 41 12.37 -23.77 -13.43
CA LEU A 41 11.62 -22.70 -12.74
C LEU A 41 11.78 -21.37 -13.49
N MET A 42 10.84 -20.47 -13.28
CA MET A 42 10.88 -19.09 -13.77
C MET A 42 10.57 -18.13 -12.62
N ASP A 43 11.29 -17.02 -12.54
CA ASP A 43 10.96 -15.95 -11.60
C ASP A 43 9.60 -15.34 -11.95
N VAL A 44 8.77 -15.09 -10.92
CA VAL A 44 7.38 -14.64 -11.13
C VAL A 44 7.32 -13.23 -11.69
N SER A 45 8.13 -12.31 -11.15
CA SER A 45 8.16 -10.92 -11.57
C SER A 45 9.47 -10.25 -11.19
N PRO A 46 10.00 -9.33 -12.02
CA PRO A 46 11.15 -8.51 -11.65
C PRO A 46 10.85 -7.55 -10.47
N LYS A 47 9.59 -7.27 -10.20
CA LYS A 47 9.15 -6.44 -9.06
C LYS A 47 9.44 -7.06 -7.69
N MET A 48 9.69 -8.35 -7.61
CA MET A 48 10.01 -9.05 -6.35
C MET A 48 11.37 -8.66 -5.74
N VAL A 49 12.19 -7.91 -6.46
CA VAL A 49 13.44 -7.34 -5.92
C VAL A 49 13.17 -6.30 -4.83
N PHE A 50 12.04 -5.59 -4.91
CA PHE A 50 11.65 -4.55 -3.97
C PHE A 50 10.63 -5.06 -2.96
N SER A 51 10.74 -4.55 -1.72
CA SER A 51 9.69 -4.73 -0.72
C SER A 51 8.45 -3.89 -1.06
N VAL A 52 7.31 -4.19 -0.43
CA VAL A 52 6.09 -3.41 -0.61
C VAL A 52 6.31 -1.95 -0.22
N ALA A 53 6.97 -1.69 0.91
CA ALA A 53 7.28 -0.34 1.35
C ALA A 53 8.18 0.42 0.35
N THR A 54 9.20 -0.23 -0.18
CA THR A 54 10.09 0.36 -1.20
C THR A 54 9.33 0.65 -2.49
N SER A 55 8.40 -0.20 -2.88
CA SER A 55 7.60 -0.01 -4.11
C SER A 55 6.60 1.15 -4.02
N MET A 56 6.36 1.70 -2.85
CA MET A 56 5.52 2.88 -2.64
C MET A 56 6.30 4.21 -2.69
N ILE A 57 7.62 4.17 -2.87
CA ILE A 57 8.44 5.38 -2.99
C ILE A 57 8.36 5.91 -4.44
N PRO A 58 7.78 7.10 -4.67
CA PRO A 58 7.74 7.68 -6.00
C PRO A 58 9.16 8.12 -6.43
N PHE A 59 9.46 8.03 -7.72
CA PHE A 59 10.76 8.35 -8.30
C PHE A 59 11.94 7.62 -7.65
N LEU A 60 11.75 6.38 -7.25
CA LEU A 60 12.77 5.57 -6.57
C LEU A 60 14.08 5.47 -7.37
N GLN A 61 14.00 5.43 -8.69
CA GLN A 61 15.16 5.36 -9.58
C GLN A 61 16.08 6.59 -9.47
N ASN A 62 15.61 7.71 -8.94
CA ASN A 62 16.39 8.93 -8.75
C ASN A 62 17.04 9.02 -7.37
N ASP A 63 16.72 8.07 -6.47
CA ASP A 63 17.23 8.06 -5.11
C ASP A 63 18.48 7.17 -4.98
N ASP A 64 19.40 7.59 -4.12
CA ASP A 64 20.48 6.73 -3.66
C ASP A 64 19.93 5.54 -2.86
N ALA A 65 20.54 4.37 -3.04
CA ALA A 65 20.11 3.13 -2.39
C ALA A 65 20.05 3.24 -0.87
N ASN A 66 21.01 3.91 -0.25
CA ASN A 66 21.03 4.12 1.20
C ASN A 66 19.86 4.97 1.69
N ARG A 67 19.53 6.03 0.94
CA ARG A 67 18.39 6.90 1.26
C ARG A 67 17.06 6.23 1.00
N ALA A 68 16.94 5.42 -0.04
CA ALA A 68 15.77 4.59 -0.29
C ALA A 68 15.53 3.58 0.85
N LEU A 69 16.59 2.95 1.38
CA LEU A 69 16.51 2.07 2.53
C LEU A 69 15.99 2.80 3.78
N MET A 70 16.53 3.99 4.06
CA MET A 70 16.08 4.80 5.20
C MET A 70 14.60 5.19 5.05
N GLY A 71 14.19 5.69 3.89
CA GLY A 71 12.80 6.08 3.60
C GLY A 71 11.83 4.90 3.72
N SER A 72 12.19 3.74 3.20
CA SER A 72 11.41 2.50 3.32
C SER A 72 11.22 2.09 4.79
N ASN A 73 12.26 2.20 5.61
CA ASN A 73 12.17 1.93 7.03
C ASN A 73 11.29 2.95 7.77
N MET A 74 11.38 4.24 7.41
CA MET A 74 10.58 5.31 8.02
C MET A 74 9.08 5.15 7.72
N GLN A 75 8.69 4.67 6.55
CA GLN A 75 7.29 4.36 6.24
C GLN A 75 6.66 3.40 7.26
N ARG A 76 7.42 2.40 7.70
CA ARG A 76 6.96 1.42 8.69
C ARG A 76 6.83 1.97 10.12
N GLN A 77 7.41 3.13 10.37
CA GLN A 77 7.39 3.81 11.66
C GLN A 77 6.36 4.96 11.71
N ALA A 78 5.57 5.14 10.66
CA ALA A 78 4.58 6.19 10.57
C ALA A 78 3.48 5.99 11.63
N VAL A 79 3.18 7.05 12.37
CA VAL A 79 2.11 7.04 13.38
C VAL A 79 0.76 7.23 12.68
N PRO A 80 -0.25 6.41 12.98
CA PRO A 80 -1.61 6.62 12.48
C PRO A 80 -2.15 7.98 12.90
N LEU A 81 -2.59 8.76 11.93
CA LEU A 81 -3.19 10.08 12.16
C LEU A 81 -4.71 10.00 12.21
N MET A 82 -5.36 10.96 12.88
CA MET A 82 -6.82 11.05 12.90
C MET A 82 -7.39 11.34 11.51
N MET A 83 -6.76 12.26 10.79
CA MET A 83 -7.11 12.62 9.42
C MET A 83 -5.85 12.53 8.57
N THR A 84 -5.79 11.50 7.76
CA THR A 84 -4.72 11.29 6.79
C THR A 84 -5.13 11.83 5.42
N GLU A 85 -4.16 12.03 4.56
CA GLU A 85 -4.37 12.44 3.16
C GLU A 85 -3.66 11.46 2.25
N SER A 86 -4.33 11.04 1.17
CA SER A 86 -3.69 10.26 0.12
C SER A 86 -2.55 11.04 -0.52
N ALA A 87 -1.46 10.37 -0.87
CA ALA A 87 -0.34 11.00 -1.53
C ALA A 87 -0.75 11.61 -2.88
N VAL A 88 -0.35 12.86 -3.13
CA VAL A 88 -0.60 13.54 -4.41
C VAL A 88 0.17 12.86 -5.54
N VAL A 89 1.38 12.38 -5.23
CA VAL A 89 2.22 11.61 -6.16
C VAL A 89 2.47 10.24 -5.55
N GLY A 90 2.06 9.21 -6.25
CA GLY A 90 2.19 7.82 -5.82
C GLY A 90 2.66 6.90 -6.95
N THR A 91 2.82 5.63 -6.62
CA THR A 91 3.29 4.60 -7.55
C THR A 91 2.17 3.69 -8.06
N GLY A 92 0.94 3.85 -7.55
CA GLY A 92 -0.20 2.96 -7.81
C GLY A 92 -0.22 1.69 -6.96
N MET A 93 0.78 1.47 -6.12
CA MET A 93 0.84 0.32 -5.21
C MET A 93 0.04 0.55 -3.92
N GLU A 94 -0.31 1.80 -3.61
CA GLU A 94 -0.95 2.22 -2.37
C GLU A 94 -2.32 1.57 -2.17
N ALA A 95 -3.16 1.57 -3.20
CA ALA A 95 -4.49 0.95 -3.13
C ALA A 95 -4.41 -0.56 -2.93
N LYS A 96 -3.55 -1.23 -3.70
CA LYS A 96 -3.34 -2.67 -3.57
C LYS A 96 -2.79 -3.04 -2.20
N ALA A 97 -1.81 -2.31 -1.71
CA ALA A 97 -1.23 -2.55 -0.40
C ALA A 97 -2.25 -2.35 0.74
N ALA A 98 -3.12 -1.34 0.64
CA ALA A 98 -4.17 -1.10 1.63
C ALA A 98 -5.20 -2.22 1.67
N VAL A 99 -5.67 -2.68 0.53
CA VAL A 99 -6.65 -3.77 0.43
C VAL A 99 -6.05 -5.11 0.86
N ASP A 100 -4.89 -5.47 0.33
CA ASP A 100 -4.25 -6.77 0.61
C ASP A 100 -3.74 -6.90 2.06
N SER A 101 -3.46 -5.79 2.73
CA SER A 101 -3.07 -5.80 4.15
C SER A 101 -4.22 -6.13 5.10
N GLY A 102 -5.46 -6.03 4.63
CA GLY A 102 -6.65 -6.29 5.44
C GLY A 102 -7.00 -5.19 6.46
N VAL A 103 -6.36 -4.00 6.38
CA VAL A 103 -6.69 -2.86 7.26
C VAL A 103 -8.00 -2.18 6.85
N CYS A 104 -8.33 -2.25 5.57
CA CYS A 104 -9.60 -1.78 5.02
C CYS A 104 -10.65 -2.90 5.03
N VAL A 105 -11.90 -2.52 5.21
CA VAL A 105 -13.03 -3.45 5.04
C VAL A 105 -13.51 -3.38 3.60
N VAL A 106 -13.56 -4.52 2.94
CA VAL A 106 -13.99 -4.63 1.54
C VAL A 106 -15.31 -5.38 1.41
N ALA A 107 -16.12 -4.99 0.43
CA ALA A 107 -17.36 -5.68 0.13
C ALA A 107 -17.09 -7.09 -0.44
N LYS A 108 -17.80 -8.09 0.07
CA LYS A 108 -17.67 -9.48 -0.42
C LYS A 108 -18.44 -9.72 -1.72
N ARG A 109 -19.55 -9.02 -1.89
CA ARG A 109 -20.49 -9.16 -3.02
C ARG A 109 -21.02 -7.79 -3.45
N ASP A 110 -21.53 -7.72 -4.65
CA ASP A 110 -22.25 -6.55 -5.15
C ASP A 110 -23.54 -6.35 -4.35
N GLY A 111 -23.87 -5.10 -4.05
CA GLY A 111 -25.08 -4.82 -3.30
C GLY A 111 -25.26 -3.35 -2.96
N VAL A 112 -26.35 -3.06 -2.27
CA VAL A 112 -26.74 -1.72 -1.83
C VAL A 112 -26.59 -1.60 -0.33
N VAL A 113 -25.96 -0.51 0.13
CA VAL A 113 -25.81 -0.21 1.55
C VAL A 113 -27.17 0.13 2.18
N GLU A 114 -27.64 -0.70 3.08
CA GLU A 114 -28.90 -0.49 3.79
C GLU A 114 -28.75 0.53 4.93
N TYR A 115 -27.67 0.37 5.70
CA TYR A 115 -27.28 1.35 6.72
C TYR A 115 -25.77 1.30 6.96
N SER A 116 -25.25 2.41 7.43
CA SER A 116 -23.83 2.58 7.78
C SER A 116 -23.76 3.32 9.13
N ASN A 117 -23.18 2.65 10.12
CA ASN A 117 -22.94 3.17 11.46
C ASN A 117 -21.43 3.23 11.74
N SER A 118 -21.08 3.84 12.86
CA SER A 118 -19.68 3.83 13.33
C SER A 118 -19.17 2.44 13.71
N THR A 119 -20.03 1.48 14.01
CA THR A 119 -19.70 0.13 14.49
C THR A 119 -19.96 -0.96 13.46
N GLU A 120 -20.83 -0.72 12.50
CA GLU A 120 -21.17 -1.72 11.49
C GLU A 120 -21.73 -1.08 10.21
N VAL A 121 -21.50 -1.77 9.10
CA VAL A 121 -22.06 -1.47 7.79
C VAL A 121 -22.83 -2.71 7.30
N CYS A 122 -24.06 -2.52 6.86
CA CYS A 122 -24.90 -3.57 6.31
C CYS A 122 -25.10 -3.35 4.81
N VAL A 123 -24.72 -4.33 4.02
CA VAL A 123 -24.91 -4.36 2.56
C VAL A 123 -25.90 -5.46 2.23
N ARG A 124 -26.95 -5.12 1.49
CA ARG A 124 -27.88 -6.11 0.93
C ARG A 124 -27.38 -6.53 -0.44
N ALA A 125 -27.04 -7.80 -0.57
CA ALA A 125 -26.56 -8.38 -1.83
C ALA A 125 -27.64 -8.32 -2.93
N ASP A 126 -27.23 -8.01 -4.15
CA ASP A 126 -28.13 -7.90 -5.30
C ASP A 126 -28.60 -9.26 -5.80
N GLU A 127 -27.78 -10.32 -5.63
CA GLU A 127 -28.07 -11.66 -6.14
C GLU A 127 -29.24 -12.35 -5.41
N ASP A 128 -29.20 -12.37 -4.10
CA ASP A 128 -30.10 -13.16 -3.26
C ASP A 128 -30.84 -12.34 -2.19
N GLY A 129 -30.58 -11.02 -2.13
CA GLY A 129 -31.17 -10.13 -1.15
C GLY A 129 -30.73 -10.38 0.29
N THR A 130 -29.75 -11.26 0.51
CA THR A 130 -29.21 -11.49 1.85
C THR A 130 -28.42 -10.30 2.36
N LYS A 131 -28.34 -10.16 3.69
CA LYS A 131 -27.64 -9.06 4.34
C LYS A 131 -26.26 -9.50 4.79
N ASP A 132 -25.25 -8.80 4.28
CA ASP A 132 -23.88 -8.92 4.75
C ASP A 132 -23.59 -7.82 5.77
N VAL A 133 -23.27 -8.20 7.00
CA VAL A 133 -22.94 -7.26 8.07
C VAL A 133 -21.43 -7.24 8.29
N TYR A 134 -20.84 -6.07 8.18
CA TYR A 134 -19.41 -5.82 8.38
C TYR A 134 -19.21 -5.06 9.68
N HIS A 135 -18.49 -5.66 10.62
CA HIS A 135 -18.16 -5.02 11.89
C HIS A 135 -16.93 -4.12 11.74
N ILE A 136 -17.04 -2.92 12.27
CA ILE A 136 -16.01 -1.87 12.20
C ILE A 136 -15.26 -1.83 13.53
N ILE A 137 -13.92 -1.91 13.45
CA ILE A 137 -13.04 -1.82 14.62
C ILE A 137 -12.94 -0.37 15.05
N LYS A 138 -13.25 -0.10 16.32
CA LYS A 138 -13.19 1.24 16.89
C LYS A 138 -12.16 1.30 18.01
N PHE A 139 -11.18 2.20 17.88
CA PHE A 139 -10.20 2.58 18.91
C PHE A 139 -9.54 1.40 19.63
N ALA A 140 -9.26 0.32 18.90
CA ALA A 140 -8.55 -0.83 19.45
C ALA A 140 -7.05 -0.54 19.57
N ARG A 141 -6.42 -1.08 20.60
CA ARG A 141 -4.98 -0.98 20.77
C ARG A 141 -4.26 -2.02 19.90
N SER A 142 -3.25 -1.59 19.14
CA SER A 142 -2.34 -2.50 18.44
C SER A 142 -1.25 -3.05 19.38
N ASN A 143 -0.52 -4.08 18.92
CA ASN A 143 0.61 -4.63 19.69
C ASN A 143 1.73 -3.61 19.96
N GLN A 144 1.89 -2.61 19.08
CA GLN A 144 2.85 -1.51 19.23
C GLN A 144 2.31 -0.33 20.03
N GLY A 145 1.11 -0.45 20.62
CA GLY A 145 0.48 0.62 21.37
C GLY A 145 -0.17 1.73 20.55
N ASN A 146 -0.25 1.56 19.23
CA ASN A 146 -0.95 2.49 18.33
C ASN A 146 -2.47 2.24 18.36
N CYS A 147 -3.23 3.25 17.97
CA CYS A 147 -4.68 3.15 17.87
C CYS A 147 -5.10 2.61 16.50
N MET A 148 -5.87 1.53 16.50
CA MET A 148 -6.54 1.00 15.32
C MET A 148 -7.98 1.46 15.31
N ASN A 149 -8.32 2.31 14.36
CA ASN A 149 -9.67 2.85 14.20
C ASN A 149 -10.08 2.76 12.74
N GLN A 150 -11.20 2.10 12.47
CA GLN A 150 -11.79 2.02 11.14
C GLN A 150 -12.94 3.02 11.02
N ARG A 151 -13.09 3.58 9.84
CA ARG A 151 -14.11 4.58 9.53
C ARG A 151 -14.86 4.20 8.25
N PRO A 152 -16.19 4.04 8.27
CA PRO A 152 -16.98 3.84 7.07
C PRO A 152 -16.83 5.03 6.11
N ILE A 153 -16.76 4.73 4.82
CA ILE A 153 -16.68 5.72 3.73
C ILE A 153 -17.91 5.70 2.83
N VAL A 154 -18.81 4.73 3.05
CA VAL A 154 -20.05 4.57 2.29
C VAL A 154 -21.26 5.01 3.09
N PHE A 155 -22.28 5.49 2.39
CA PHE A 155 -23.52 5.98 2.97
C PHE A 155 -24.70 5.07 2.58
N LYS A 156 -25.80 5.23 3.33
CA LYS A 156 -27.04 4.51 3.02
C LYS A 156 -27.52 4.83 1.60
N GLY A 157 -27.76 3.80 0.82
CA GLY A 157 -28.22 3.87 -0.56
C GLY A 157 -27.11 3.79 -1.61
N ASP A 158 -25.84 3.83 -1.19
CA ASP A 158 -24.74 3.65 -2.12
C ASP A 158 -24.70 2.20 -2.63
N HIS A 159 -24.41 2.05 -3.92
CA HIS A 159 -24.18 0.75 -4.53
C HIS A 159 -22.68 0.44 -4.48
N VAL A 160 -22.32 -0.72 -3.95
CA VAL A 160 -20.94 -1.18 -3.83
C VAL A 160 -20.72 -2.45 -4.64
N LYS A 161 -19.53 -2.61 -5.20
CA LYS A 161 -19.12 -3.80 -5.94
C LYS A 161 -18.27 -4.72 -5.08
N ALA A 162 -18.24 -5.99 -5.41
CA ALA A 162 -17.34 -6.96 -4.80
C ALA A 162 -15.88 -6.49 -4.90
N GLY A 163 -15.17 -6.50 -3.77
CA GLY A 163 -13.79 -5.99 -3.68
C GLY A 163 -13.65 -4.48 -3.50
N GLU A 164 -14.74 -3.72 -3.51
CA GLU A 164 -14.70 -2.28 -3.22
C GLU A 164 -14.55 -2.01 -1.72
N VAL A 165 -13.77 -0.99 -1.38
CA VAL A 165 -13.52 -0.60 0.01
C VAL A 165 -14.75 0.12 0.56
N ILE A 166 -15.31 -0.37 1.67
CA ILE A 166 -16.47 0.20 2.35
C ILE A 166 -16.11 0.92 3.65
N ALA A 167 -14.95 0.62 4.23
CA ALA A 167 -14.43 1.34 5.38
C ALA A 167 -12.92 1.44 5.33
N ASP A 168 -12.41 2.64 5.61
CA ASP A 168 -10.99 2.90 5.75
C ASP A 168 -10.47 2.40 7.10
N GLY A 169 -9.25 1.89 7.10
CA GLY A 169 -8.52 1.52 8.31
C GLY A 169 -7.58 2.62 8.80
N PRO A 170 -6.73 2.31 9.78
CA PRO A 170 -5.69 3.22 10.22
C PRO A 170 -4.71 3.53 9.08
N SER A 171 -4.29 4.78 8.97
CA SER A 171 -3.35 5.26 7.93
C SER A 171 -3.82 4.97 6.50
N THR A 172 -5.12 5.02 6.26
CA THR A 172 -5.70 4.89 4.93
C THR A 172 -6.70 6.01 4.64
N SER A 173 -6.86 6.35 3.38
CA SER A 173 -7.81 7.35 2.91
C SER A 173 -8.37 6.95 1.55
N GLY A 174 -9.69 6.75 1.46
CA GLY A 174 -10.34 6.33 0.22
C GLY A 174 -9.86 4.97 -0.32
N GLY A 175 -9.48 4.04 0.56
CA GLY A 175 -8.95 2.73 0.18
C GLY A 175 -7.49 2.71 -0.26
N GLU A 176 -6.76 3.82 -0.11
CA GLU A 176 -5.33 3.92 -0.38
C GLU A 176 -4.53 4.14 0.90
N ILE A 177 -3.28 3.69 0.92
CA ILE A 177 -2.36 3.99 2.03
C ILE A 177 -2.10 5.49 2.07
N ALA A 178 -2.32 6.07 3.26
CA ALA A 178 -2.10 7.47 3.57
C ALA A 178 -1.35 7.57 4.91
N LEU A 179 -0.04 7.61 4.87
CA LEU A 179 0.81 7.58 6.05
C LEU A 179 0.97 8.94 6.72
N GLY A 180 0.49 10.02 6.12
CA GLY A 180 0.69 11.37 6.62
C GLY A 180 -0.18 12.41 5.94
N LYS A 181 0.38 13.59 5.77
CA LYS A 181 -0.22 14.78 5.17
C LYS A 181 0.60 15.26 3.99
N ASN A 182 0.02 16.08 3.12
CA ASN A 182 0.69 16.73 2.01
C ASN A 182 0.99 18.21 2.37
N PRO A 183 2.08 18.53 3.10
CA PRO A 183 2.42 19.89 3.45
C PRO A 183 3.02 20.63 2.25
N LEU A 184 2.82 21.94 2.19
CA LEU A 184 3.54 22.80 1.27
C LEU A 184 4.97 23.00 1.78
N ILE A 185 5.97 22.69 0.94
CA ILE A 185 7.39 22.77 1.28
C ILE A 185 8.07 23.84 0.44
N GLY A 186 8.81 24.74 1.09
CA GLY A 186 9.70 25.70 0.44
C GLY A 186 11.16 25.27 0.59
N PHE A 187 11.87 25.16 -0.54
CA PHE A 187 13.31 24.87 -0.57
C PHE A 187 14.10 26.16 -0.63
N MET A 188 14.56 26.62 0.53
CA MET A 188 15.34 27.87 0.66
C MET A 188 16.16 27.85 1.93
N THR A 189 17.16 28.72 2.02
CA THR A 189 17.84 28.99 3.27
C THR A 189 17.00 29.97 4.11
N TRP A 190 16.87 29.70 5.41
CA TRP A 190 16.12 30.54 6.33
C TRP A 190 16.96 30.87 7.56
N GLU A 191 17.68 32.00 7.54
CA GLU A 191 18.48 32.52 8.66
C GLU A 191 19.39 31.49 9.34
N GLY A 192 19.80 30.45 8.60
CA GLY A 192 20.65 29.37 9.11
C GLY A 192 19.94 28.31 9.98
N TYR A 193 18.64 28.47 10.29
CA TYR A 193 17.91 27.54 11.14
C TYR A 193 17.59 26.21 10.47
N ASN A 194 17.77 26.10 9.17
CA ASN A 194 17.63 24.85 8.39
C ASN A 194 18.96 24.35 7.84
N TYR A 195 20.06 24.57 8.58
CA TYR A 195 21.40 24.11 8.21
C TYR A 195 21.49 22.58 8.26
N GLU A 196 22.13 21.98 7.25
CA GLU A 196 22.25 20.52 7.06
C GLU A 196 20.89 19.81 7.02
N ASP A 197 20.62 18.90 7.95
CA ASP A 197 19.41 18.08 8.05
C ASP A 197 18.30 18.75 8.87
N ALA A 198 18.50 19.99 9.33
CA ALA A 198 17.50 20.73 10.08
C ALA A 198 16.37 21.20 9.16
N VAL A 199 15.15 21.18 9.68
CA VAL A 199 13.94 21.65 8.99
C VAL A 199 13.18 22.63 9.87
N LEU A 200 12.53 23.61 9.24
CA LEU A 200 11.60 24.52 9.90
C LEU A 200 10.17 24.04 9.64
N LEU A 201 9.37 24.05 10.68
CA LEU A 201 7.96 23.72 10.61
C LEU A 201 7.12 24.93 11.02
N SER A 202 5.98 25.13 10.39
CA SER A 202 5.02 26.13 10.85
C SER A 202 4.40 25.73 12.19
N GLU A 203 4.09 26.70 13.04
CA GLU A 203 3.41 26.47 14.32
C GLU A 203 2.08 25.74 14.14
N ARG A 204 1.35 26.04 13.07
CA ARG A 204 0.11 25.33 12.71
C ARG A 204 0.34 23.83 12.54
N LEU A 205 1.42 23.41 11.89
CA LEU A 205 1.75 22.01 11.69
C LEU A 205 2.15 21.33 13.00
N VAL A 206 2.87 22.03 13.86
CA VAL A 206 3.31 21.52 15.17
C VAL A 206 2.12 21.37 16.14
N ARG A 207 1.19 22.33 16.15
CA ARG A 207 0.03 22.35 17.05
C ARG A 207 -1.17 21.58 16.55
N SER A 208 -1.14 21.03 15.35
CA SER A 208 -2.31 20.34 14.77
C SER A 208 -2.62 19.07 15.58
N GLU A 209 -3.52 19.16 16.52
CA GLU A 209 -4.04 18.04 17.30
C GLU A 209 -4.75 17.01 16.41
N SER A 210 -5.25 17.45 15.26
CA SER A 210 -5.86 16.58 14.24
C SER A 210 -4.84 15.63 13.56
N THR A 211 -3.56 15.79 13.84
CA THR A 211 -2.50 14.94 13.30
C THR A 211 -2.07 13.81 14.25
N ARG A 212 -2.60 13.75 15.47
CA ARG A 212 -2.14 12.78 16.47
C ARG A 212 -3.31 11.97 17.04
N LEU A 213 -3.27 10.66 16.89
CA LEU A 213 -4.18 9.71 17.56
C LEU A 213 -3.67 9.23 18.93
N ASN A 214 -2.44 9.60 19.30
CA ASN A 214 -1.84 9.18 20.55
C ASN A 214 -1.24 10.36 21.30
N SER A 215 -1.99 10.83 22.25
CA SER A 215 -1.44 11.56 23.40
C SER A 215 -2.15 11.05 24.64
N SER A 216 -1.59 10.05 25.25
CA SER A 216 -1.66 9.81 26.71
C SER A 216 -0.69 8.71 27.06
#